data_6f5e8f2ebfed0d1104a833bcc0d60c85
#
_entry.id   6f5e8f2ebfed0d1104a833bcc0d60c85
#
_cell.length_a   1.000
_cell.length_b   1.000
_cell.length_c   1.000
_cell.angle_alpha   90.00
_cell.angle_beta   90.00
_cell.angle_gamma   90.00
#
_symmetry.space_group_name_H-M   'P 1'
#
loop_
_entity.id
_entity.type
_entity.pdbx_description
1 polymer ?
#
loop_
_entity_poly.entity_id
_entity_poly.type
_entity_poly.pdbx_seq_one_letter_code
_entity_poly.pdbx_strand_id
1 'polypeptide(L)'
;MITITFNGAINSDNIDLYQDIFSGEVQNPNGCQIKGSFFVSHKYTNYSAVQELHRRGHELAVFSVTNKDDPEYWTGGSYDDWLAEMAGSRLIIERFANVSDGSVIGIRAPYLRVGGNKQFEMMADQYFVYDSSITAPLSRVPIWPYTLYYRMPHKCHGNAQNCPSRSHPVWEMVINELDRRDDPFYDESQSGCQLVSSCSNIVDPDQFARMLRHNFQRHLDSNRAPLGLHFNAVWLKENKGFKKELIKFIADMLDRNDVYFVTMLQVSIFPVAA
;
A
#
# COMPACT_ATOMS: atom_id res chain seq x y z
N MET A 1 10.21 7.07 -7.52
CA MET A 1 10.07 6.12 -6.39
C MET A 1 8.98 5.10 -6.70
N ILE A 2 9.19 3.85 -6.32
CA ILE A 2 8.20 2.76 -6.44
C ILE A 2 8.03 2.15 -5.05
N THR A 3 6.79 1.92 -4.62
CA THR A 3 6.48 1.20 -3.38
C THR A 3 5.81 -0.12 -3.69
N ILE A 4 6.23 -1.19 -3.01
CA ILE A 4 5.60 -2.51 -3.08
C ILE A 4 5.00 -2.80 -1.71
N THR A 5 3.68 -3.02 -1.67
CA THR A 5 2.98 -3.26 -0.41
C THR A 5 2.12 -4.51 -0.45
N PHE A 6 1.97 -5.14 0.71
CA PHE A 6 1.13 -6.31 0.91
C PHE A 6 0.15 -6.08 2.05
N ASN A 7 -1.08 -6.56 1.90
CA ASN A 7 -2.12 -6.50 2.93
C ASN A 7 -2.43 -7.89 3.45
N GLY A 8 -2.71 -7.99 4.74
CA GLY A 8 -3.27 -9.19 5.35
C GLY A 8 -2.34 -9.92 6.30
N ALA A 9 -2.65 -11.18 6.56
CA ALA A 9 -1.87 -12.03 7.45
C ALA A 9 -0.51 -12.39 6.84
N ILE A 10 0.50 -12.49 7.70
CA ILE A 10 1.83 -13.00 7.34
C ILE A 10 1.98 -14.36 7.99
N ASN A 11 2.16 -15.41 7.19
CA ASN A 11 2.24 -16.78 7.67
C ASN A 11 3.05 -17.70 6.72
N SER A 12 3.03 -19.00 6.99
CA SER A 12 3.73 -19.99 6.15
C SER A 12 3.28 -20.02 4.70
N ASP A 13 2.05 -19.56 4.42
CA ASP A 13 1.50 -19.61 3.07
C ASP A 13 2.06 -18.52 2.16
N ASN A 14 2.62 -17.44 2.72
CA ASN A 14 3.07 -16.29 1.92
C ASN A 14 4.50 -15.81 2.22
N ILE A 15 5.15 -16.30 3.25
CA ILE A 15 6.50 -15.84 3.61
C ILE A 15 7.52 -16.12 2.50
N ASP A 16 7.43 -17.26 1.80
CA ASP A 16 8.31 -17.60 0.69
C ASP A 16 8.19 -16.63 -0.48
N LEU A 17 6.96 -16.16 -0.74
CA LEU A 17 6.71 -15.14 -1.76
C LEU A 17 7.49 -13.86 -1.46
N TYR A 18 7.48 -13.42 -0.20
CA TYR A 18 8.19 -12.21 0.21
C TYR A 18 9.71 -12.39 0.14
N GLN A 19 10.21 -13.58 0.48
CA GLN A 19 11.62 -13.91 0.36
C GLN A 19 12.09 -13.92 -1.09
N ASP A 20 11.27 -14.42 -2.02
CA ASP A 20 11.58 -14.42 -3.45
C ASP A 20 11.64 -13.00 -4.03
N ILE A 21 10.69 -12.13 -3.64
CA ILE A 21 10.63 -10.74 -4.14
C ILE A 21 11.74 -9.88 -3.54
N PHE A 22 12.03 -10.07 -2.25
CA PHE A 22 13.01 -9.30 -1.47
C PHE A 22 14.20 -10.18 -1.07
N SER A 23 14.78 -10.89 -2.04
CA SER A 23 15.89 -11.84 -1.81
C SER A 23 17.15 -11.19 -1.21
N GLY A 24 17.28 -9.87 -1.35
CA GLY A 24 18.47 -9.11 -0.96
C GLY A 24 19.57 -9.08 -2.03
N GLU A 25 19.40 -9.82 -3.12
CA GLU A 25 20.34 -9.82 -4.25
C GLU A 25 20.23 -8.55 -5.09
N VAL A 26 19.03 -7.93 -5.13
CA VAL A 26 18.77 -6.70 -5.85
C VAL A 26 18.80 -5.50 -4.91
N GLN A 27 19.44 -4.42 -5.38
CA GLN A 27 19.70 -3.23 -4.58
C GLN A 27 19.32 -1.97 -5.37
N ASN A 28 18.92 -0.96 -4.63
CA ASN A 28 18.74 0.39 -5.15
C ASN A 28 20.07 0.97 -5.66
N PRO A 29 20.06 2.01 -6.50
CA PRO A 29 21.29 2.64 -7.03
C PRO A 29 22.28 3.12 -5.95
N ASN A 30 21.80 3.37 -4.74
CA ASN A 30 22.64 3.74 -3.59
C ASN A 30 23.22 2.55 -2.81
N GLY A 31 23.04 1.31 -3.29
CA GLY A 31 23.51 0.09 -2.66
C GLY A 31 22.62 -0.44 -1.53
N CYS A 32 21.53 0.27 -1.17
CA CYS A 32 20.58 -0.22 -0.18
C CYS A 32 19.67 -1.29 -0.79
N GLN A 33 19.41 -2.36 -0.03
CA GLN A 33 18.46 -3.38 -0.43
C GLN A 33 17.05 -2.80 -0.60
N ILE A 34 16.30 -3.33 -1.56
CA ILE A 34 14.88 -2.97 -1.71
C ILE A 34 14.05 -3.52 -0.55
N LYS A 35 13.07 -2.76 -0.11
CA LYS A 35 12.19 -3.11 1.02
C LYS A 35 10.74 -2.91 0.63
N GLY A 36 9.85 -3.69 1.22
CA GLY A 36 8.41 -3.55 1.08
C GLY A 36 7.73 -3.04 2.34
N SER A 37 6.47 -2.63 2.24
CA SER A 37 5.62 -2.25 3.37
C SER A 37 4.52 -3.29 3.55
N PHE A 38 4.35 -3.78 4.77
CA PHE A 38 3.42 -4.84 5.12
C PHE A 38 2.35 -4.31 6.05
N PHE A 39 1.12 -4.22 5.55
CA PHE A 39 -0.06 -3.87 6.33
C PHE A 39 -0.63 -5.14 6.96
N VAL A 40 -0.30 -5.38 8.22
CA VAL A 40 -0.49 -6.65 8.91
C VAL A 40 -1.85 -6.74 9.57
N SER A 41 -2.61 -7.81 9.30
CA SER A 41 -3.80 -8.19 10.04
C SER A 41 -3.46 -9.23 11.11
N HIS A 42 -4.19 -9.22 12.24
CA HIS A 42 -3.92 -10.13 13.35
C HIS A 42 -4.29 -11.58 13.03
N LYS A 43 -5.51 -11.80 12.54
CA LYS A 43 -6.04 -13.15 12.30
C LYS A 43 -5.15 -13.94 11.34
N TYR A 44 -4.71 -15.13 11.74
CA TYR A 44 -3.84 -16.05 10.99
C TYR A 44 -2.39 -15.58 10.80
N THR A 45 -1.94 -14.55 11.50
CA THR A 45 -0.55 -14.06 11.40
C THR A 45 0.39 -14.83 12.30
N ASN A 46 1.54 -15.21 11.76
CA ASN A 46 2.70 -15.75 12.49
C ASN A 46 3.62 -14.58 12.86
N TYR A 47 3.63 -14.22 14.13
CA TYR A 47 4.41 -13.06 14.60
C TYR A 47 5.93 -13.26 14.57
N SER A 48 6.42 -14.50 14.56
CA SER A 48 7.84 -14.75 14.30
C SER A 48 8.24 -14.37 12.88
N ALA A 49 7.36 -14.61 11.89
CA ALA A 49 7.58 -14.17 10.51
C ALA A 49 7.51 -12.64 10.38
N VAL A 50 6.58 -12.00 11.10
CA VAL A 50 6.49 -10.52 11.18
C VAL A 50 7.78 -9.94 11.76
N GLN A 51 8.29 -10.50 12.86
CA GLN A 51 9.54 -10.10 13.47
C GLN A 51 10.72 -10.21 12.49
N GLU A 52 10.78 -11.29 11.73
CA GLU A 52 11.85 -11.48 10.74
C GLU A 52 11.78 -10.45 9.61
N LEU A 53 10.59 -10.12 9.11
CA LEU A 53 10.43 -9.04 8.13
C LEU A 53 10.92 -7.70 8.68
N HIS A 54 10.57 -7.38 9.94
CA HIS A 54 11.05 -6.17 10.61
C HIS A 54 12.58 -6.17 10.73
N ARG A 55 13.17 -7.27 11.20
CA ARG A 55 14.64 -7.41 11.33
C ARG A 55 15.38 -7.26 10.01
N ARG A 56 14.75 -7.64 8.91
CA ARG A 56 15.26 -7.42 7.55
C ARG A 56 15.08 -5.98 7.07
N GLY A 57 14.48 -5.09 7.86
CA GLY A 57 14.28 -3.68 7.55
C GLY A 57 13.08 -3.39 6.66
N HIS A 58 12.13 -4.33 6.54
CA HIS A 58 10.83 -4.04 5.94
C HIS A 58 9.99 -3.19 6.88
N GLU A 59 9.13 -2.38 6.30
CA GLU A 59 8.16 -1.62 7.06
C GLU A 59 6.97 -2.48 7.48
N LEU A 60 6.59 -2.36 8.75
CA LEU A 60 5.35 -2.89 9.28
C LEU A 60 4.35 -1.77 9.50
N ALA A 61 3.14 -1.97 9.04
CA ALA A 61 2.01 -1.06 9.22
C ALA A 61 0.76 -1.85 9.61
N VAL A 62 -0.26 -1.16 10.06
CA VAL A 62 -1.48 -1.77 10.58
C VAL A 62 -2.51 -1.97 9.48
N PHE A 63 -3.12 -3.17 9.44
CA PHE A 63 -4.31 -3.42 8.62
C PHE A 63 -5.56 -3.54 9.49
N SER A 64 -5.62 -4.45 10.47
CA SER A 64 -6.66 -4.51 11.50
C SER A 64 -6.46 -5.69 12.47
N VAL A 65 -7.21 -5.72 13.56
CA VAL A 65 -7.32 -6.89 14.44
C VAL A 65 -8.23 -7.93 13.84
N THR A 66 -9.48 -7.58 13.58
CA THR A 66 -10.51 -8.57 13.19
C THR A 66 -10.56 -8.86 11.71
N ASN A 67 -10.10 -7.92 10.87
CA ASN A 67 -10.30 -7.94 9.42
C ASN A 67 -11.75 -8.30 9.06
N LYS A 68 -12.70 -7.60 9.71
CA LYS A 68 -14.13 -7.88 9.63
C LYS A 68 -14.62 -7.79 8.19
N ASP A 69 -15.29 -8.83 7.74
CA ASP A 69 -15.84 -8.93 6.38
C ASP A 69 -17.17 -8.18 6.28
N ASP A 70 -17.11 -6.88 6.50
CA ASP A 70 -18.24 -5.96 6.43
C ASP A 70 -17.73 -4.57 6.08
N PRO A 71 -17.82 -4.16 4.80
CA PRO A 71 -17.38 -2.84 4.37
C PRO A 71 -18.07 -1.67 5.08
N GLU A 72 -19.34 -1.83 5.48
CA GLU A 72 -20.10 -0.77 6.17
C GLU A 72 -19.62 -0.58 7.61
N TYR A 73 -19.11 -1.62 8.25
CA TYR A 73 -18.44 -1.51 9.55
C TYR A 73 -17.27 -0.53 9.49
N TRP A 74 -16.46 -0.59 8.44
CA TRP A 74 -15.31 0.32 8.26
C TRP A 74 -15.75 1.73 7.93
N THR A 75 -16.70 1.90 7.01
CA THR A 75 -17.19 3.22 6.60
C THR A 75 -17.91 3.95 7.73
N GLY A 76 -18.73 3.24 8.52
CA GLY A 76 -19.55 3.78 9.60
C GLY A 76 -18.96 3.67 11.00
N GLY A 77 -17.77 3.10 11.17
CA GLY A 77 -17.13 2.81 12.44
C GLY A 77 -17.03 4.03 13.36
N SER A 78 -17.26 3.80 14.66
CA SER A 78 -17.04 4.81 15.69
C SER A 78 -15.55 5.04 15.92
N TYR A 79 -15.21 6.08 16.67
CA TYR A 79 -13.83 6.30 17.14
C TYR A 79 -13.29 5.08 17.89
N ASP A 80 -14.10 4.49 18.77
CA ASP A 80 -13.72 3.34 19.60
C ASP A 80 -13.53 2.07 18.75
N ASP A 81 -14.32 1.88 17.67
CA ASP A 81 -14.13 0.78 16.73
C ASP A 81 -12.76 0.94 16.03
N TRP A 82 -12.46 2.12 15.52
CA TRP A 82 -11.16 2.40 14.89
C TRP A 82 -9.99 2.27 15.86
N LEU A 83 -10.17 2.71 17.12
CA LEU A 83 -9.17 2.57 18.18
C LEU A 83 -8.88 1.09 18.46
N ALA A 84 -9.92 0.28 18.64
CA ALA A 84 -9.79 -1.15 18.92
C ALA A 84 -9.11 -1.90 17.76
N GLU A 85 -9.49 -1.58 16.52
CA GLU A 85 -8.97 -2.25 15.32
C GLU A 85 -7.54 -1.83 14.98
N MET A 86 -7.22 -0.54 15.02
CA MET A 86 -5.95 -0.04 14.53
C MET A 86 -4.91 0.10 15.64
N ALA A 87 -5.20 0.83 16.72
CA ALA A 87 -4.28 0.93 17.84
C ALA A 87 -4.12 -0.42 18.56
N GLY A 88 -5.19 -1.19 18.69
CA GLY A 88 -5.14 -2.57 19.18
C GLY A 88 -4.23 -3.45 18.34
N SER A 89 -4.30 -3.38 17.01
CA SER A 89 -3.43 -4.13 16.11
C SER A 89 -1.96 -3.72 16.22
N ARG A 90 -1.67 -2.41 16.35
CA ARG A 90 -0.32 -1.93 16.62
C ARG A 90 0.27 -2.54 17.89
N LEU A 91 -0.47 -2.48 18.99
CA LEU A 91 -0.03 -3.07 20.26
C LEU A 91 0.24 -4.57 20.15
N ILE A 92 -0.58 -5.28 19.39
CA ILE A 92 -0.39 -6.71 19.12
C ILE A 92 0.90 -6.94 18.32
N ILE A 93 1.14 -6.19 17.25
CA ILE A 93 2.36 -6.28 16.43
C ILE A 93 3.59 -5.99 17.30
N GLU A 94 3.61 -4.87 18.02
CA GLU A 94 4.71 -4.46 18.89
C GLU A 94 5.02 -5.53 19.94
N ARG A 95 3.98 -6.08 20.57
CA ARG A 95 4.13 -7.08 21.63
C ARG A 95 4.61 -8.43 21.12
N PHE A 96 3.94 -8.97 20.10
CA PHE A 96 4.16 -10.36 19.67
C PHE A 96 5.25 -10.52 18.61
N ALA A 97 5.54 -9.49 17.82
CA ALA A 97 6.70 -9.46 16.92
C ALA A 97 7.93 -8.80 17.56
N ASN A 98 7.84 -8.40 18.85
CA ASN A 98 8.93 -7.74 19.58
C ASN A 98 9.50 -6.52 18.83
N VAL A 99 8.60 -5.66 18.34
CA VAL A 99 8.93 -4.40 17.68
C VAL A 99 8.77 -3.27 18.70
N SER A 100 9.85 -2.66 19.13
CA SER A 100 9.85 -1.66 20.23
C SER A 100 10.42 -0.29 19.82
N ASP A 101 10.66 -0.08 18.54
CA ASP A 101 11.29 1.13 18.02
C ASP A 101 10.29 2.23 17.63
N GLY A 102 8.99 2.00 17.85
CA GLY A 102 7.93 2.96 17.48
C GLY A 102 7.71 3.12 15.97
N SER A 103 8.17 2.17 15.16
CA SER A 103 8.09 2.25 13.70
C SER A 103 6.73 1.86 13.10
N VAL A 104 5.81 1.27 13.88
CA VAL A 104 4.48 0.86 13.41
C VAL A 104 3.52 2.05 13.44
N ILE A 105 3.62 2.93 12.45
CA ILE A 105 2.94 4.24 12.42
C ILE A 105 2.07 4.48 11.19
N GLY A 106 1.93 3.50 10.32
CA GLY A 106 1.07 3.54 9.15
C GLY A 106 -0.19 2.69 9.29
N ILE A 107 -1.25 3.08 8.59
CA ILE A 107 -2.53 2.36 8.54
C ILE A 107 -2.96 2.15 7.08
N ARG A 108 -3.63 1.03 6.83
CA ARG A 108 -4.50 0.83 5.67
C ARG A 108 -5.80 0.17 6.11
N ALA A 109 -6.91 0.80 5.77
CA ALA A 109 -8.25 0.28 6.10
C ALA A 109 -8.60 -0.95 5.25
N PRO A 110 -9.21 -2.00 5.81
CA PRO A 110 -9.78 -3.08 5.04
C PRO A 110 -10.77 -2.58 3.98
N TYR A 111 -10.79 -3.24 2.83
CA TYR A 111 -11.58 -2.84 1.65
C TYR A 111 -11.27 -1.42 1.13
N LEU A 112 -10.21 -0.77 1.63
CA LEU A 112 -9.92 0.64 1.40
C LEU A 112 -11.11 1.54 1.81
N ARG A 113 -11.86 1.15 2.84
CA ARG A 113 -13.02 1.88 3.34
C ARG A 113 -12.61 2.89 4.41
N VAL A 114 -12.75 4.16 4.08
CA VAL A 114 -12.36 5.26 4.95
C VAL A 114 -13.49 5.62 5.93
N GLY A 115 -13.16 5.76 7.20
CA GLY A 115 -14.09 6.02 8.31
C GLY A 115 -14.32 7.51 8.62
N GLY A 116 -13.95 8.41 7.74
CA GLY A 116 -14.17 9.85 7.91
C GLY A 116 -13.40 10.45 9.09
N ASN A 117 -13.92 11.54 9.62
CA ASN A 117 -13.24 12.27 10.69
C ASN A 117 -12.89 11.40 11.90
N LYS A 118 -13.71 10.40 12.23
CA LYS A 118 -13.50 9.53 13.41
C LYS A 118 -12.24 8.68 13.29
N GLN A 119 -11.98 8.13 12.09
CA GLN A 119 -10.74 7.42 11.81
C GLN A 119 -9.53 8.35 11.99
N PHE A 120 -9.56 9.53 11.39
CA PHE A 120 -8.41 10.44 11.38
C PHE A 120 -8.20 11.16 12.72
N GLU A 121 -9.26 11.38 13.52
CA GLU A 121 -9.17 11.80 14.93
C GLU A 121 -8.44 10.74 15.75
N MET A 122 -8.84 9.48 15.65
CA MET A 122 -8.17 8.36 16.31
C MET A 122 -6.70 8.26 15.89
N MET A 123 -6.41 8.41 14.60
CA MET A 123 -5.03 8.36 14.10
C MET A 123 -4.16 9.47 14.70
N ALA A 124 -4.67 10.70 14.77
CA ALA A 124 -3.97 11.84 15.37
C ALA A 124 -3.72 11.61 16.87
N ASP A 125 -4.74 11.19 17.61
CA ASP A 125 -4.65 10.93 19.05
C ASP A 125 -3.70 9.78 19.40
N GLN A 126 -3.61 8.79 18.50
CA GLN A 126 -2.72 7.63 18.66
C GLN A 126 -1.37 7.79 17.96
N TYR A 127 -1.05 8.98 17.45
CA TYR A 127 0.24 9.27 16.80
C TYR A 127 0.54 8.39 15.59
N PHE A 128 -0.47 7.99 14.83
CA PHE A 128 -0.25 7.45 13.51
C PHE A 128 0.13 8.56 12.53
N VAL A 129 1.13 8.29 11.70
CA VAL A 129 1.70 9.30 10.81
C VAL A 129 1.00 9.35 9.47
N TYR A 130 0.63 8.18 8.93
CA TYR A 130 -0.02 8.12 7.62
C TYR A 130 -1.13 7.09 7.53
N ASP A 131 -2.10 7.40 6.69
CA ASP A 131 -3.08 6.48 6.11
C ASP A 131 -2.70 6.15 4.65
N SER A 132 -3.10 4.98 4.17
CA SER A 132 -3.01 4.59 2.77
C SER A 132 -4.29 3.87 2.34
N SER A 133 -5.42 4.55 2.49
CA SER A 133 -6.75 4.00 2.19
C SER A 133 -7.56 4.84 1.23
N ILE A 134 -7.30 6.15 1.15
CA ILE A 134 -8.00 7.03 0.22
C ILE A 134 -7.48 6.78 -1.19
N THR A 135 -8.42 6.59 -2.12
CA THR A 135 -8.11 6.38 -3.52
C THR A 135 -8.34 7.64 -4.33
N ALA A 136 -7.46 7.91 -5.27
CA ALA A 136 -7.62 8.95 -6.27
C ALA A 136 -8.09 8.34 -7.60
N PRO A 137 -9.04 8.98 -8.28
CA PRO A 137 -9.51 8.50 -9.58
C PRO A 137 -8.37 8.49 -10.60
N LEU A 138 -8.46 7.58 -11.56
CA LEU A 138 -7.49 7.51 -12.65
C LEU A 138 -7.33 8.87 -13.33
N SER A 139 -6.11 9.36 -13.37
CA SER A 139 -5.74 10.62 -14.00
C SER A 139 -4.46 10.46 -14.80
N ARG A 140 -4.29 11.29 -15.84
CA ARG A 140 -3.04 11.35 -16.60
C ARG A 140 -1.85 11.73 -15.70
N VAL A 141 -2.07 12.62 -14.75
CA VAL A 141 -1.07 13.06 -13.77
C VAL A 141 -1.41 12.45 -12.42
N PRO A 142 -0.62 11.50 -11.90
CA PRO A 142 -0.85 10.93 -10.58
C PRO A 142 -0.72 11.97 -9.46
N ILE A 143 -1.35 11.71 -8.34
CA ILE A 143 -1.33 12.61 -7.19
C ILE A 143 -0.18 12.21 -6.27
N TRP A 144 0.60 13.19 -5.82
CA TRP A 144 1.60 13.00 -4.77
C TRP A 144 0.92 12.72 -3.43
N PRO A 145 1.58 12.02 -2.49
CA PRO A 145 1.15 12.00 -1.10
C PRO A 145 0.92 13.42 -0.57
N TYR A 146 -0.13 13.60 0.21
CA TYR A 146 -0.52 14.90 0.74
C TYR A 146 -0.89 14.80 2.22
N THR A 147 -0.88 15.93 2.91
CA THR A 147 -1.36 15.98 4.29
C THR A 147 -2.82 16.38 4.35
N LEU A 148 -3.59 15.70 5.18
CA LEU A 148 -4.98 16.03 5.48
C LEU A 148 -5.12 17.28 6.37
N TYR A 149 -4.02 17.92 6.71
CA TYR A 149 -4.04 19.25 7.33
C TYR A 149 -4.66 20.29 6.41
N TYR A 150 -4.52 20.12 5.11
CA TYR A 150 -5.13 20.96 4.06
C TYR A 150 -6.28 20.22 3.36
N ARG A 151 -7.00 20.97 2.52
CA ARG A 151 -8.04 20.37 1.68
C ARG A 151 -7.43 19.35 0.72
N MET A 152 -8.09 18.20 0.60
CA MET A 152 -7.69 17.16 -0.34
C MET A 152 -7.58 17.69 -1.78
N PRO A 153 -6.54 17.32 -2.55
CA PRO A 153 -6.33 17.80 -3.91
C PRO A 153 -7.27 17.16 -4.94
N HIS A 154 -8.10 16.21 -4.53
CA HIS A 154 -9.08 15.52 -5.38
C HIS A 154 -10.42 15.35 -4.66
N LYS A 155 -11.44 14.96 -5.41
CA LYS A 155 -12.73 14.59 -4.82
C LYS A 155 -12.62 13.24 -4.11
N CYS A 156 -13.42 13.06 -3.08
CA CYS A 156 -13.60 11.74 -2.46
C CYS A 156 -14.07 10.76 -3.54
N HIS A 157 -13.35 9.67 -3.73
CA HIS A 157 -13.52 8.75 -4.84
C HIS A 157 -13.70 7.31 -4.33
N GLY A 158 -14.38 6.49 -5.12
CA GLY A 158 -14.69 5.10 -4.80
C GLY A 158 -16.09 4.92 -4.17
N ASN A 159 -16.55 3.68 -4.15
CA ASN A 159 -17.86 3.35 -3.60
C ASN A 159 -17.87 3.49 -2.07
N ALA A 160 -18.84 4.24 -1.55
CA ALA A 160 -19.04 4.46 -0.11
C ALA A 160 -17.77 4.95 0.64
N GLN A 161 -16.95 5.76 0.00
CA GLN A 161 -15.86 6.46 0.66
C GLN A 161 -16.40 7.54 1.59
N ASN A 162 -15.95 7.53 2.83
CA ASN A 162 -16.27 8.55 3.83
C ASN A 162 -15.00 9.35 4.12
N CYS A 163 -14.60 10.21 3.19
CA CYS A 163 -13.39 11.03 3.34
C CYS A 163 -13.56 12.06 4.46
N PRO A 164 -12.47 12.45 5.14
CA PRO A 164 -12.54 13.43 6.22
C PRO A 164 -12.98 14.80 5.69
N SER A 165 -13.81 15.50 6.45
CA SER A 165 -14.32 16.84 6.14
C SER A 165 -13.65 17.94 6.96
N ARG A 166 -12.77 17.58 7.91
CA ARG A 166 -11.98 18.47 8.75
C ARG A 166 -10.49 18.27 8.53
N SER A 167 -9.68 19.21 9.00
CA SER A 167 -8.23 19.12 9.02
C SER A 167 -7.72 18.09 10.03
N HIS A 168 -6.77 17.27 9.62
CA HIS A 168 -6.12 16.27 10.46
C HIS A 168 -4.60 16.28 10.21
N PRO A 169 -3.75 16.19 11.25
CA PRO A 169 -2.29 16.19 11.11
C PRO A 169 -1.77 14.80 10.69
N VAL A 170 -2.34 14.24 9.63
CA VAL A 170 -2.05 12.89 9.12
C VAL A 170 -1.71 13.00 7.64
N TRP A 171 -0.70 12.24 7.21
CA TRP A 171 -0.37 12.09 5.80
C TRP A 171 -1.30 11.07 5.13
N GLU A 172 -1.64 11.33 3.89
CA GLU A 172 -2.31 10.38 3.01
C GLU A 172 -1.32 9.89 1.95
N MET A 173 -0.98 8.61 2.02
CA MET A 173 -0.25 7.89 0.98
C MET A 173 -1.25 7.40 -0.05
N VAL A 174 -1.79 8.36 -0.80
CA VAL A 174 -2.92 8.18 -1.70
C VAL A 174 -2.70 7.01 -2.68
N ILE A 175 -3.73 6.19 -2.85
CA ILE A 175 -3.74 5.11 -3.82
C ILE A 175 -4.20 5.68 -5.16
N ASN A 176 -3.25 5.96 -6.05
CA ASN A 176 -3.55 6.31 -7.43
C ASN A 176 -4.04 5.05 -8.18
N GLU A 177 -5.20 5.11 -8.79
CA GLU A 177 -5.68 4.00 -9.63
C GLU A 177 -4.70 3.69 -10.75
N LEU A 178 -4.46 2.41 -10.97
CA LEU A 178 -3.61 1.91 -12.06
C LEU A 178 -4.38 1.98 -13.38
N ASP A 179 -3.71 2.49 -14.39
CA ASP A 179 -4.21 2.54 -15.76
C ASP A 179 -3.99 1.21 -16.47
N ARG A 180 -5.03 0.70 -17.11
CA ARG A 180 -5.04 -0.57 -17.85
C ARG A 180 -5.50 -0.42 -19.29
N ARG A 181 -5.53 0.82 -19.82
CA ARG A 181 -6.07 1.14 -21.14
C ARG A 181 -5.27 0.55 -22.31
N ASP A 182 -4.00 0.20 -22.10
CA ASP A 182 -3.18 -0.47 -23.11
C ASP A 182 -3.55 -1.97 -23.30
N ASP A 183 -4.47 -2.47 -22.50
CA ASP A 183 -4.97 -3.81 -22.63
C ASP A 183 -6.07 -3.86 -23.72
N PRO A 184 -5.99 -4.78 -24.70
CA PRO A 184 -7.00 -4.93 -25.74
C PRO A 184 -8.37 -5.32 -25.21
N PHE A 185 -8.47 -5.80 -23.96
CA PHE A 185 -9.72 -6.13 -23.28
C PHE A 185 -10.19 -5.02 -22.33
N TYR A 186 -9.62 -3.81 -22.44
CA TYR A 186 -10.04 -2.68 -21.64
C TYR A 186 -11.49 -2.31 -21.93
N ASP A 187 -12.24 -2.15 -20.84
CA ASP A 187 -13.62 -1.66 -20.87
C ASP A 187 -13.64 -0.26 -20.22
N GLU A 188 -14.03 0.75 -21.00
CA GLU A 188 -14.11 2.15 -20.55
C GLU A 188 -15.10 2.35 -19.38
N SER A 189 -16.05 1.43 -19.17
CA SER A 189 -16.95 1.46 -18.01
C SER A 189 -16.22 1.20 -16.68
N GLN A 190 -15.03 0.62 -16.76
CA GLN A 190 -14.17 0.31 -15.61
C GLN A 190 -12.92 1.19 -15.67
N SER A 191 -12.92 2.30 -14.93
CA SER A 191 -11.86 3.31 -15.01
C SER A 191 -10.48 2.73 -14.68
N GLY A 192 -10.08 2.68 -13.46
CA GLY A 192 -8.80 2.14 -13.01
C GLY A 192 -8.98 0.99 -12.04
N CYS A 193 -7.87 0.47 -11.53
CA CYS A 193 -7.89 -0.50 -10.44
C CYS A 193 -7.01 -0.02 -9.29
N GLN A 194 -7.51 -0.16 -8.07
CA GLN A 194 -6.90 0.35 -6.84
C GLN A 194 -5.78 -0.57 -6.35
N LEU A 195 -6.02 -1.88 -6.41
CA LEU A 195 -5.05 -2.92 -6.10
C LEU A 195 -4.72 -3.66 -7.39
N VAL A 196 -3.50 -4.13 -7.50
CA VAL A 196 -3.09 -4.92 -8.69
C VAL A 196 -4.00 -6.13 -8.89
N SER A 197 -4.41 -6.79 -7.79
CA SER A 197 -5.34 -7.93 -7.82
C SER A 197 -6.78 -7.58 -8.21
N SER A 198 -7.15 -6.31 -8.23
CA SER A 198 -8.49 -5.84 -8.65
C SER A 198 -8.56 -5.44 -10.13
N CYS A 199 -7.46 -5.53 -10.85
CA CYS A 199 -7.42 -5.31 -12.30
C CYS A 199 -7.96 -6.54 -13.05
N SER A 200 -9.28 -6.69 -13.11
CA SER A 200 -9.97 -7.92 -13.55
C SER A 200 -9.73 -8.32 -15.01
N ASN A 201 -9.31 -7.37 -15.84
CA ASN A 201 -8.96 -7.63 -17.23
C ASN A 201 -7.53 -8.13 -17.44
N ILE A 202 -6.69 -8.09 -16.39
CA ILE A 202 -5.30 -8.54 -16.46
C ILE A 202 -5.29 -10.03 -16.07
N VAL A 203 -5.27 -10.90 -17.09
CA VAL A 203 -5.43 -12.34 -16.90
C VAL A 203 -4.21 -13.15 -17.30
N ASP A 204 -3.23 -12.55 -17.97
CA ASP A 204 -2.00 -13.22 -18.35
C ASP A 204 -0.73 -12.42 -17.96
N PRO A 205 0.45 -13.08 -17.88
CA PRO A 205 1.69 -12.43 -17.45
C PRO A 205 2.16 -11.29 -18.37
N ASP A 206 1.90 -11.37 -19.67
CA ASP A 206 2.32 -10.34 -20.62
C ASP A 206 1.47 -9.07 -20.46
N GLN A 207 0.16 -9.23 -20.26
CA GLN A 207 -0.73 -8.11 -19.90
C GLN A 207 -0.26 -7.44 -18.60
N PHE A 208 0.05 -8.25 -17.59
CA PHE A 208 0.54 -7.76 -16.32
C PHE A 208 1.86 -6.97 -16.48
N ALA A 209 2.81 -7.49 -17.23
CA ALA A 209 4.08 -6.82 -17.50
C ALA A 209 3.88 -5.49 -18.25
N ARG A 210 2.97 -5.45 -19.25
CA ARG A 210 2.61 -4.20 -19.96
C ARG A 210 1.97 -3.19 -19.02
N MET A 211 1.02 -3.61 -18.18
CA MET A 211 0.37 -2.73 -17.21
C MET A 211 1.37 -2.10 -16.24
N LEU A 212 2.32 -2.87 -15.70
CA LEU A 212 3.35 -2.35 -14.81
C LEU A 212 4.20 -1.27 -15.51
N ARG A 213 4.69 -1.56 -16.73
CA ARG A 213 5.52 -0.62 -17.50
C ARG A 213 4.74 0.62 -17.91
N HIS A 214 3.47 0.47 -18.33
CA HIS A 214 2.61 1.59 -18.70
C HIS A 214 2.41 2.55 -17.50
N ASN A 215 2.06 2.03 -16.34
CA ASN A 215 1.89 2.86 -15.14
C ASN A 215 3.19 3.50 -14.68
N PHE A 216 4.30 2.77 -14.73
CA PHE A 216 5.61 3.37 -14.44
C PHE A 216 5.90 4.55 -15.38
N GLN A 217 5.70 4.38 -16.69
CA GLN A 217 5.92 5.43 -17.68
C GLN A 217 4.99 6.62 -17.44
N ARG A 218 3.71 6.38 -17.13
CA ARG A 218 2.74 7.43 -16.78
C ARG A 218 3.22 8.29 -15.60
N HIS A 219 3.75 7.68 -14.56
CA HIS A 219 4.30 8.40 -13.41
C HIS A 219 5.60 9.15 -13.76
N LEU A 220 6.49 8.51 -14.52
CA LEU A 220 7.78 9.08 -14.89
C LEU A 220 7.65 10.30 -15.79
N ASP A 221 6.80 10.23 -16.82
CA ASP A 221 6.63 11.27 -17.86
C ASP A 221 5.76 12.44 -17.41
N SER A 222 5.06 12.30 -16.28
CA SER A 222 4.22 13.36 -15.75
C SER A 222 4.95 14.13 -14.63
N ASN A 223 4.56 13.93 -13.40
CA ASN A 223 5.07 14.68 -12.25
C ASN A 223 5.98 13.87 -11.33
N ARG A 224 6.32 12.62 -11.68
CA ARG A 224 7.16 11.70 -10.91
C ARG A 224 6.62 11.37 -9.51
N ALA A 225 5.32 11.47 -9.30
CA ALA A 225 4.68 10.98 -8.08
C ALA A 225 5.03 9.50 -7.87
N PRO A 226 5.19 9.03 -6.62
CA PRO A 226 5.51 7.64 -6.34
C PRO A 226 4.50 6.68 -6.97
N LEU A 227 4.98 5.62 -7.63
CA LEU A 227 4.14 4.53 -8.11
C LEU A 227 3.91 3.53 -6.98
N GLY A 228 2.67 3.38 -6.53
CA GLY A 228 2.27 2.36 -5.57
C GLY A 228 1.82 1.07 -6.25
N LEU A 229 2.45 -0.04 -5.93
CA LEU A 229 2.04 -1.38 -6.33
C LEU A 229 1.55 -2.14 -5.09
N HIS A 230 0.23 -2.31 -5.00
CA HIS A 230 -0.44 -2.87 -3.83
C HIS A 230 -0.99 -4.26 -4.14
N PHE A 231 -0.54 -5.27 -3.40
CA PHE A 231 -0.83 -6.67 -3.68
C PHE A 231 -1.62 -7.36 -2.56
N ASN A 232 -2.45 -8.31 -2.98
CA ASN A 232 -2.85 -9.43 -2.15
C ASN A 232 -1.84 -10.57 -2.37
N ALA A 233 -1.25 -11.09 -1.29
CA ALA A 233 -0.20 -12.10 -1.38
C ALA A 233 -0.72 -13.42 -1.95
N VAL A 234 -1.93 -13.85 -1.58
CA VAL A 234 -2.54 -15.09 -2.07
C VAL A 234 -2.71 -15.02 -3.59
N TRP A 235 -3.27 -13.91 -4.08
CA TRP A 235 -3.46 -13.70 -5.51
C TRP A 235 -2.13 -13.79 -6.29
N LEU A 236 -1.08 -13.14 -5.79
CA LEU A 236 0.22 -13.15 -6.48
C LEU A 236 0.90 -14.53 -6.40
N LYS A 237 0.71 -15.28 -5.31
CA LYS A 237 1.25 -16.62 -5.14
C LYS A 237 0.59 -17.63 -6.06
N GLU A 238 -0.74 -17.55 -6.23
CA GLU A 238 -1.50 -18.42 -7.11
C GLU A 238 -1.16 -18.17 -8.58
N ASN A 239 -0.73 -16.96 -8.92
CA ASN A 239 -0.38 -16.55 -10.28
C ASN A 239 1.15 -16.49 -10.47
N LYS A 240 1.80 -17.67 -10.53
CA LYS A 240 3.27 -17.78 -10.64
C LYS A 240 3.88 -17.00 -11.80
N GLY A 241 3.18 -16.87 -12.91
CA GLY A 241 3.60 -16.06 -14.04
C GLY A 241 3.72 -14.58 -13.67
N PHE A 242 2.77 -14.05 -12.92
CA PHE A 242 2.76 -12.65 -12.47
C PHE A 242 3.90 -12.36 -11.48
N LYS A 243 4.17 -13.30 -10.55
CA LYS A 243 5.33 -13.17 -9.66
C LYS A 243 6.64 -13.05 -10.46
N LYS A 244 6.82 -13.88 -11.49
CA LYS A 244 8.01 -13.84 -12.35
C LYS A 244 8.15 -12.50 -13.07
N GLU A 245 7.04 -11.98 -13.64
CA GLU A 245 7.06 -10.69 -14.32
C GLU A 245 7.26 -9.52 -13.35
N LEU A 246 6.77 -9.60 -12.11
CA LEU A 246 7.05 -8.60 -11.08
C LEU A 246 8.54 -8.56 -10.74
N ILE A 247 9.17 -9.71 -10.52
CA ILE A 247 10.62 -9.79 -10.23
C ILE A 247 11.43 -9.24 -11.41
N LYS A 248 11.06 -9.58 -12.64
CA LYS A 248 11.68 -9.04 -13.84
C LYS A 248 11.50 -7.52 -13.94
N PHE A 249 10.28 -7.02 -13.68
CA PHE A 249 10.03 -5.58 -13.65
C PHE A 249 10.91 -4.87 -12.61
N ILE A 250 11.07 -5.43 -11.41
CA ILE A 250 11.95 -4.89 -10.39
C ILE A 250 13.39 -4.80 -10.92
N ALA A 251 13.90 -5.87 -11.51
CA ALA A 251 15.25 -5.89 -12.08
C ALA A 251 15.41 -4.84 -13.20
N ASP A 252 14.48 -4.79 -14.18
CA ASP A 252 14.48 -3.80 -15.26
C ASP A 252 14.47 -2.35 -14.73
N MET A 253 13.79 -2.10 -13.62
CA MET A 253 13.73 -0.76 -13.01
C MET A 253 15.00 -0.41 -12.25
N LEU A 254 15.67 -1.38 -11.64
CA LEU A 254 16.93 -1.15 -10.90
C LEU A 254 18.15 -0.99 -11.81
N ASP A 255 18.04 -1.35 -13.09
CA ASP A 255 19.05 -0.99 -14.11
C ASP A 255 19.10 0.54 -14.36
N ARG A 256 18.12 1.28 -13.85
CA ARG A 256 18.04 2.75 -13.93
C ARG A 256 18.65 3.39 -12.70
N ASN A 257 19.47 4.41 -12.88
CA ASN A 257 20.10 5.15 -11.78
C ASN A 257 19.16 6.16 -11.08
N ASP A 258 17.96 6.40 -11.62
CA ASP A 258 17.00 7.39 -11.12
C ASP A 258 15.74 6.76 -10.50
N VAL A 259 15.68 5.42 -10.35
CA VAL A 259 14.56 4.68 -9.78
C VAL A 259 14.97 4.03 -8.47
N TYR A 260 14.10 4.20 -7.45
CA TYR A 260 14.30 3.66 -6.11
C TYR A 260 13.04 2.94 -5.65
N PHE A 261 13.20 1.72 -5.15
CA PHE A 261 12.17 1.02 -4.40
C PHE A 261 12.29 1.40 -2.93
N VAL A 262 11.23 1.97 -2.40
CA VAL A 262 11.19 2.55 -1.04
C VAL A 262 9.94 2.05 -0.30
N THR A 263 9.96 2.12 1.02
CA THR A 263 8.77 1.85 1.84
C THR A 263 7.82 3.06 1.85
N MET A 264 6.57 2.85 2.28
CA MET A 264 5.60 3.95 2.43
C MET A 264 6.11 5.00 3.42
N LEU A 265 6.70 4.57 4.53
CA LEU A 265 7.30 5.47 5.50
C LEU A 265 8.42 6.31 4.89
N GLN A 266 9.28 5.70 4.08
CA GLN A 266 10.34 6.45 3.40
C GLN A 266 9.78 7.51 2.45
N VAL A 267 8.66 7.26 1.77
CA VAL A 267 7.99 8.27 0.95
C VAL A 267 7.53 9.46 1.79
N SER A 268 6.99 9.22 3.01
CA SER A 268 6.48 10.29 3.87
C SER A 268 7.55 11.23 4.41
N ILE A 269 8.80 10.76 4.51
CA ILE A 269 9.93 11.54 5.02
C ILE A 269 10.65 12.34 3.91
N PHE A 270 10.41 12.03 2.64
CA PHE A 270 10.98 12.82 1.56
C PHE A 270 10.36 14.21 1.56
N PRO A 271 11.16 15.29 1.69
CA PRO A 271 10.62 16.63 1.58
C PRO A 271 10.05 16.78 0.16
N VAL A 272 8.74 16.94 0.07
CA VAL A 272 8.12 17.43 -1.15
C VAL A 272 8.71 18.83 -1.34
N ALA A 273 9.63 18.98 -2.28
CA ALA A 273 10.11 20.30 -2.63
C ALA A 273 8.91 21.12 -3.09
N ALA A 274 8.60 22.17 -2.34
CA ALA A 274 7.51 23.09 -2.59
C ALA A 274 7.74 23.86 -3.91
#